data_f2df4838cc16a62a21a3b2a79b96dec8
#
_entry.id   f2df4838cc16a62a21a3b2a79b96dec8
#
_cell.length_a   1.000
_cell.length_b   1.000
_cell.length_c   1.000
_cell.angle_alpha   90.00
_cell.angle_beta   90.00
_cell.angle_gamma   90.00
#
_symmetry.space_group_name_H-M   'P 1'
#
loop_
_entity.id
_entity.type
_entity.pdbx_description
1 polymer ?
#
loop_
_entity_poly.entity_id
_entity_poly.type
_entity_poly.pdbx_seq_one_letter_code
_entity_poly.pdbx_strand_id
1 'polypeptide(L)'
;MLFLLRWLLFRLMFFSGITKLASGDSTWWDLTALSYHYETQPLATWTAWYAHQLPMWVQRISTGAMFGIELIVPFFIFGPRRLRYIVFTSISSLMILIAFTGNYTYFNLLTLVLCVVLMDDKIIKKIIPFQWRNKHNSLVVHSKNSYVKKSSIFILVCLVVILSASNTAMRYYPNFSPYASIQKLLNTIRPFHIINNYGLFSVMTVRRPELIIETSDDGNEWKEIEFK
;
A
#
# COMPACT_ATOMS: atom_id res chain seq x y z
N MET A 1 18.15 -9.04 3.85
CA MET A 1 17.19 -8.10 4.47
C MET A 1 16.62 -7.09 3.48
N LEU A 2 17.41 -6.26 2.77
CA LEU A 2 16.92 -5.28 1.79
C LEU A 2 16.00 -5.89 0.72
N PHE A 3 16.28 -7.08 0.23
CA PHE A 3 15.42 -7.78 -0.74
C PHE A 3 14.01 -8.01 -0.18
N LEU A 4 13.88 -8.45 1.07
CA LEU A 4 12.57 -8.71 1.68
C LEU A 4 11.75 -7.41 1.86
N LEU A 5 12.41 -6.28 2.18
CA LEU A 5 11.73 -4.98 2.25
C LEU A 5 11.28 -4.50 0.86
N ARG A 6 12.10 -4.70 -0.18
CA ARG A 6 11.71 -4.44 -1.57
C ARG A 6 10.57 -5.35 -2.03
N TRP A 7 10.63 -6.63 -1.65
CA TRP A 7 9.56 -7.58 -1.90
C TRP A 7 8.26 -7.17 -1.21
N LEU A 8 8.34 -6.68 0.03
CA LEU A 8 7.19 -6.16 0.76
C LEU A 8 6.57 -4.95 0.04
N LEU A 9 7.40 -3.98 -0.38
CA LEU A 9 6.92 -2.81 -1.13
C LEU A 9 6.30 -3.21 -2.47
N PHE A 10 6.93 -4.14 -3.21
CA PHE A 10 6.39 -4.69 -4.44
C PHE A 10 4.99 -5.27 -4.22
N ARG A 11 4.85 -6.15 -3.22
CA ARG A 11 3.58 -6.78 -2.91
C ARG A 11 2.51 -5.76 -2.52
N LEU A 12 2.87 -4.81 -1.68
CA LEU A 12 1.96 -3.77 -1.22
C LEU A 12 1.36 -3.00 -2.42
N MET A 13 2.18 -2.54 -3.33
CA MET A 13 1.73 -1.75 -4.48
C MET A 13 1.04 -2.62 -5.52
N PHE A 14 1.69 -3.69 -5.96
CA PHE A 14 1.18 -4.52 -7.04
C PHE A 14 -0.15 -5.20 -6.71
N PHE A 15 -0.27 -5.76 -5.50
CA PHE A 15 -1.52 -6.40 -5.12
C PHE A 15 -2.63 -5.42 -4.76
N SER A 16 -2.32 -4.18 -4.41
CA SER A 16 -3.34 -3.12 -4.32
C SER A 16 -4.00 -2.87 -5.67
N GLY A 17 -3.22 -2.80 -6.76
CA GLY A 17 -3.76 -2.66 -8.11
C GLY A 17 -4.51 -3.90 -8.59
N ILE A 18 -3.93 -5.10 -8.41
CA ILE A 18 -4.58 -6.37 -8.80
C ILE A 18 -5.91 -6.56 -8.07
N THR A 19 -5.97 -6.26 -6.78
CA THR A 19 -7.21 -6.44 -6.00
C THR A 19 -8.35 -5.57 -6.52
N LYS A 20 -8.07 -4.34 -6.95
CA LYS A 20 -9.05 -3.44 -7.57
C LYS A 20 -9.58 -4.03 -8.87
N LEU A 21 -8.70 -4.49 -9.76
CA LEU A 21 -9.10 -5.10 -11.03
C LEU A 21 -9.82 -6.44 -10.85
N ALA A 22 -9.41 -7.24 -9.88
CA ALA A 22 -10.01 -8.56 -9.61
C ALA A 22 -11.31 -8.48 -8.80
N SER A 23 -11.71 -7.32 -8.31
CA SER A 23 -12.94 -7.15 -7.53
C SER A 23 -14.21 -7.26 -8.38
N GLY A 24 -14.10 -7.02 -9.69
CA GLY A 24 -15.26 -6.94 -10.58
C GLY A 24 -16.04 -5.62 -10.48
N ASP A 25 -15.56 -4.65 -9.70
CA ASP A 25 -16.17 -3.33 -9.58
C ASP A 25 -15.96 -2.51 -10.84
N SER A 26 -17.07 -2.14 -11.51
CA SER A 26 -17.08 -1.38 -12.76
C SER A 26 -16.41 -0.02 -12.63
N THR A 27 -16.45 0.62 -11.46
CA THR A 27 -15.87 1.96 -11.25
C THR A 27 -14.35 1.98 -11.49
N TRP A 28 -13.67 0.86 -11.18
CA TRP A 28 -12.25 0.69 -11.46
C TRP A 28 -11.97 0.48 -12.95
N TRP A 29 -12.80 -0.34 -13.61
CA TRP A 29 -12.66 -0.64 -15.05
C TRP A 29 -12.99 0.57 -15.92
N ASP A 30 -13.99 1.36 -15.52
CA ASP A 30 -14.42 2.58 -16.22
C ASP A 30 -13.55 3.80 -15.86
N LEU A 31 -12.56 3.63 -14.95
CA LEU A 31 -11.69 4.67 -14.42
C LEU A 31 -12.46 5.82 -13.74
N THR A 32 -13.64 5.55 -13.21
CA THR A 32 -14.50 6.54 -12.54
C THR A 32 -14.42 6.50 -11.01
N ALA A 33 -13.64 5.56 -10.45
CA ALA A 33 -13.58 5.34 -9.01
C ALA A 33 -13.25 6.60 -8.19
N LEU A 34 -12.35 7.47 -8.66
CA LEU A 34 -11.98 8.69 -7.93
C LEU A 34 -13.12 9.71 -7.86
N SER A 35 -14.08 9.71 -8.82
CA SER A 35 -15.23 10.61 -8.77
C SER A 35 -16.15 10.32 -7.58
N TYR A 36 -16.17 9.08 -7.10
CA TYR A 36 -16.91 8.68 -5.91
C TYR A 36 -16.03 8.77 -4.65
N HIS A 37 -14.76 8.39 -4.79
CA HIS A 37 -13.84 8.28 -3.67
C HIS A 37 -13.71 9.55 -2.83
N TYR A 38 -13.57 10.70 -3.46
CA TYR A 38 -13.36 11.97 -2.76
C TYR A 38 -14.56 12.38 -1.90
N GLU A 39 -15.76 11.99 -2.28
CA GLU A 39 -17.01 12.29 -1.58
C GLU A 39 -17.32 11.23 -0.51
N THR A 40 -17.14 9.93 -0.85
CA THR A 40 -17.62 8.84 -0.01
C THR A 40 -16.64 8.35 1.05
N GLN A 41 -15.40 8.84 1.06
CA GLN A 41 -14.43 8.45 2.09
C GLN A 41 -14.87 8.90 3.49
N PRO A 42 -14.60 8.10 4.55
CA PRO A 42 -15.14 8.35 5.90
C PRO A 42 -14.76 9.72 6.48
N LEU A 43 -13.54 10.17 6.24
CA LEU A 43 -13.00 11.44 6.74
C LEU A 43 -12.41 12.22 5.57
N ALA A 44 -13.28 12.81 4.76
CA ALA A 44 -12.87 13.64 3.63
C ALA A 44 -12.10 14.88 4.11
N THR A 45 -10.99 15.19 3.45
CA THR A 45 -10.23 16.41 3.70
C THR A 45 -10.84 17.56 2.88
N TRP A 46 -10.59 18.80 3.29
CA TRP A 46 -11.02 19.97 2.50
C TRP A 46 -10.40 19.97 1.09
N THR A 47 -9.21 19.42 0.90
CA THR A 47 -8.57 19.26 -0.41
C THR A 47 -9.24 18.18 -1.26
N ALA A 48 -9.88 17.17 -0.65
CA ALA A 48 -10.68 16.18 -1.37
C ALA A 48 -11.88 16.83 -2.06
N TRP A 49 -12.50 17.82 -1.41
CA TRP A 49 -13.61 18.58 -2.01
C TRP A 49 -13.18 19.27 -3.32
N TYR A 50 -12.01 19.93 -3.33
CA TYR A 50 -11.48 20.52 -4.57
C TYR A 50 -11.13 19.46 -5.62
N ALA A 51 -10.56 18.33 -5.20
CA ALA A 51 -10.25 17.22 -6.10
C ALA A 51 -11.53 16.61 -6.72
N HIS A 52 -12.63 16.57 -5.97
CA HIS A 52 -13.93 16.11 -6.47
C HIS A 52 -14.50 17.04 -7.56
N GLN A 53 -14.24 18.34 -7.49
CA GLN A 53 -14.68 19.32 -8.50
C GLN A 53 -13.90 19.24 -9.83
N LEU A 54 -12.83 18.45 -9.90
CA LEU A 54 -12.07 18.32 -11.14
C LEU A 54 -12.91 17.66 -12.24
N PRO A 55 -12.73 18.07 -13.51
CA PRO A 55 -13.43 17.46 -14.62
C PRO A 55 -13.23 15.95 -14.70
N MET A 56 -14.24 15.20 -15.14
CA MET A 56 -14.23 13.74 -15.21
C MET A 56 -13.00 13.16 -15.95
N TRP A 57 -12.55 13.83 -17.02
CA TRP A 57 -11.36 13.38 -17.75
C TRP A 57 -10.08 13.42 -16.90
N VAL A 58 -9.93 14.41 -16.01
CA VAL A 58 -8.80 14.49 -15.07
C VAL A 58 -8.87 13.33 -14.08
N GLN A 59 -10.05 13.04 -13.54
CA GLN A 59 -10.24 11.95 -12.60
C GLN A 59 -9.95 10.59 -13.24
N ARG A 60 -10.38 10.37 -14.49
CA ARG A 60 -10.05 9.16 -15.27
C ARG A 60 -8.55 9.02 -15.51
N ILE A 61 -7.87 10.09 -15.93
CA ILE A 61 -6.41 10.08 -16.11
C ILE A 61 -5.70 9.79 -14.78
N SER A 62 -6.17 10.39 -13.68
CA SER A 62 -5.60 10.17 -12.35
C SER A 62 -5.76 8.72 -11.89
N THR A 63 -6.93 8.11 -12.13
CA THR A 63 -7.17 6.68 -11.86
C THR A 63 -6.26 5.79 -12.72
N GLY A 64 -6.13 6.10 -14.01
CA GLY A 64 -5.23 5.38 -14.92
C GLY A 64 -3.75 5.52 -14.51
N ALA A 65 -3.32 6.71 -14.11
CA ALA A 65 -1.96 6.97 -13.61
C ALA A 65 -1.71 6.20 -12.30
N MET A 66 -2.68 6.14 -11.38
CA MET A 66 -2.61 5.33 -10.18
C MET A 66 -2.40 3.85 -10.53
N PHE A 67 -3.17 3.29 -11.47
CA PHE A 67 -2.95 1.91 -11.94
C PHE A 67 -1.57 1.71 -12.55
N GLY A 68 -1.08 2.66 -13.33
CA GLY A 68 0.29 2.62 -13.85
C GLY A 68 1.33 2.53 -12.73
N ILE A 69 1.17 3.33 -11.66
CA ILE A 69 2.05 3.34 -10.50
C ILE A 69 1.89 2.05 -9.67
N GLU A 70 0.69 1.51 -9.52
CA GLU A 70 0.45 0.31 -8.73
C GLU A 70 0.83 -0.99 -9.47
N LEU A 71 0.62 -1.09 -10.78
CA LEU A 71 0.77 -2.33 -11.54
C LEU A 71 2.08 -2.42 -12.32
N ILE A 72 2.58 -1.32 -12.88
CA ILE A 72 3.76 -1.33 -13.77
C ILE A 72 5.02 -0.93 -13.01
N VAL A 73 4.97 0.18 -12.30
CA VAL A 73 6.13 0.76 -11.62
C VAL A 73 6.78 -0.20 -10.61
N PRO A 74 6.05 -1.06 -9.84
CA PRO A 74 6.66 -1.95 -8.86
C PRO A 74 7.67 -2.93 -9.43
N PHE A 75 7.54 -3.35 -10.69
CA PHE A 75 8.51 -4.26 -11.33
C PHE A 75 9.92 -3.65 -11.39
N PHE A 76 10.02 -2.33 -11.46
CA PHE A 76 11.31 -1.62 -11.50
C PHE A 76 12.00 -1.49 -10.13
N ILE A 77 11.36 -1.93 -9.03
CA ILE A 77 11.95 -2.00 -7.67
C ILE A 77 13.24 -2.83 -7.68
N PHE A 78 13.25 -3.90 -8.49
CA PHE A 78 14.40 -4.81 -8.61
C PHE A 78 15.38 -4.40 -9.70
N GLY A 79 15.09 -3.31 -10.41
CA GLY A 79 15.90 -2.81 -11.50
C GLY A 79 17.15 -2.03 -11.06
N PRO A 80 17.89 -1.48 -12.05
CA PRO A 80 19.07 -0.66 -11.80
C PRO A 80 18.71 0.64 -11.06
N ARG A 81 19.73 1.32 -10.54
CA ARG A 81 19.60 2.51 -9.70
C ARG A 81 18.67 3.59 -10.27
N ARG A 82 18.75 3.87 -11.57
CA ARG A 82 17.94 4.92 -12.22
C ARG A 82 16.44 4.57 -12.16
N LEU A 83 16.11 3.32 -12.43
CA LEU A 83 14.72 2.84 -12.35
C LEU A 83 14.18 2.88 -10.92
N ARG A 84 15.00 2.49 -9.92
CA ARG A 84 14.57 2.59 -8.50
C ARG A 84 14.25 4.02 -8.06
N TYR A 85 14.93 5.03 -8.63
CA TYR A 85 14.58 6.43 -8.34
C TYR A 85 13.24 6.83 -8.97
N ILE A 86 12.94 6.34 -10.17
CA ILE A 86 11.62 6.53 -10.78
C ILE A 86 10.55 5.90 -9.90
N VAL A 87 10.77 4.68 -9.41
CA VAL A 87 9.86 4.01 -8.47
C VAL A 87 9.67 4.84 -7.21
N PHE A 88 10.77 5.28 -6.59
CA PHE A 88 10.74 6.09 -5.39
C PHE A 88 9.90 7.35 -5.57
N THR A 89 10.17 8.11 -6.64
CA THR A 89 9.43 9.35 -6.90
C THR A 89 7.96 9.10 -7.22
N SER A 90 7.64 8.09 -8.04
CA SER A 90 6.26 7.77 -8.42
C SER A 90 5.42 7.33 -7.24
N ILE A 91 5.91 6.35 -6.44
CA ILE A 91 5.17 5.87 -5.27
C ILE A 91 5.08 6.95 -4.20
N SER A 92 6.16 7.69 -3.94
CA SER A 92 6.13 8.77 -2.95
C SER A 92 5.17 9.88 -3.35
N SER A 93 5.15 10.28 -4.62
CA SER A 93 4.20 11.28 -5.12
C SER A 93 2.75 10.80 -4.97
N LEU A 94 2.47 9.53 -5.30
CA LEU A 94 1.14 8.94 -5.10
C LEU A 94 0.73 8.97 -3.63
N MET A 95 1.61 8.54 -2.71
CA MET A 95 1.31 8.54 -1.27
C MET A 95 1.08 9.95 -0.72
N ILE A 96 1.82 10.93 -1.20
CA ILE A 96 1.65 12.34 -0.84
C ILE A 96 0.31 12.87 -1.35
N LEU A 97 -0.04 12.60 -2.61
CA LEU A 97 -1.34 12.99 -3.17
C LEU A 97 -2.51 12.36 -2.40
N ILE A 98 -2.41 11.07 -2.07
CA ILE A 98 -3.40 10.38 -1.25
C ILE A 98 -3.49 11.02 0.16
N ALA A 99 -2.36 11.40 0.76
CA ALA A 99 -2.37 12.05 2.07
C ALA A 99 -3.00 13.45 2.04
N PHE A 100 -2.91 14.16 0.91
CA PHE A 100 -3.60 15.43 0.74
C PHE A 100 -5.10 15.29 0.49
N THR A 101 -5.52 14.24 -0.19
CA THR A 101 -6.93 14.06 -0.61
C THR A 101 -7.71 13.07 0.25
N GLY A 102 -7.06 12.42 1.21
CA GLY A 102 -7.68 11.44 2.08
C GLY A 102 -7.00 11.38 3.46
N ASN A 103 -7.66 10.77 4.41
CA ASN A 103 -7.16 10.62 5.77
C ASN A 103 -6.90 9.14 6.09
N TYR A 104 -5.80 8.61 5.57
CA TYR A 104 -5.38 7.21 5.79
C TYR A 104 -4.26 7.10 6.83
N THR A 105 -4.05 8.15 7.62
CA THR A 105 -3.16 8.23 8.79
C THR A 105 -1.75 7.67 8.54
N TYR A 106 -1.37 6.66 9.33
CA TYR A 106 -0.02 6.10 9.31
C TYR A 106 0.32 5.29 8.05
N PHE A 107 -0.68 4.81 7.29
CA PHE A 107 -0.43 3.95 6.13
C PHE A 107 0.43 4.62 5.05
N ASN A 108 0.10 5.87 4.70
CA ASN A 108 0.87 6.63 3.73
C ASN A 108 2.30 6.90 4.22
N LEU A 109 2.44 7.26 5.51
CA LEU A 109 3.75 7.47 6.13
C LEU A 109 4.59 6.19 6.14
N LEU A 110 3.99 5.06 6.51
CA LEU A 110 4.67 3.76 6.52
C LEU A 110 5.15 3.37 5.12
N THR A 111 4.34 3.60 4.09
CA THR A 111 4.72 3.34 2.70
C THR A 111 5.86 4.25 2.25
N LEU A 112 5.84 5.54 2.62
CA LEU A 112 6.93 6.48 2.34
C LEU A 112 8.24 6.04 3.01
N VAL A 113 8.19 5.63 4.27
CA VAL A 113 9.36 5.08 4.99
C VAL A 113 9.88 3.83 4.29
N LEU A 114 8.99 2.94 3.83
CA LEU A 114 9.38 1.76 3.09
C LEU A 114 10.04 2.10 1.74
N CYS A 115 9.63 3.19 1.08
CA CYS A 115 10.26 3.67 -0.16
C CYS A 115 11.73 4.09 0.04
N VAL A 116 12.15 4.50 1.24
CA VAL A 116 13.55 4.86 1.53
C VAL A 116 14.52 3.71 1.21
N VAL A 117 14.05 2.45 1.27
CA VAL A 117 14.84 1.25 0.90
C VAL A 117 15.29 1.25 -0.58
N LEU A 118 14.64 2.06 -1.43
CA LEU A 118 15.00 2.22 -2.85
C LEU A 118 16.16 3.22 -3.05
N MET A 119 16.42 4.06 -2.04
CA MET A 119 17.47 5.08 -2.11
C MET A 119 18.85 4.46 -1.88
N ASP A 120 19.85 5.08 -2.50
CA ASP A 120 21.24 4.69 -2.28
C ASP A 120 21.84 5.46 -1.09
N ASP A 121 22.83 4.86 -0.45
CA ASP A 121 23.59 5.45 0.65
C ASP A 121 24.15 6.83 0.31
N LYS A 122 24.49 7.09 -0.98
CA LYS A 122 24.98 8.39 -1.42
C LYS A 122 23.98 9.52 -1.25
N ILE A 123 22.69 9.24 -1.50
CA ILE A 123 21.62 10.23 -1.34
C ILE A 123 21.25 10.35 0.13
N ILE A 124 21.12 9.22 0.83
CA ILE A 124 20.84 9.20 2.27
C ILE A 124 21.90 10.01 3.03
N LYS A 125 23.19 9.83 2.70
CA LYS A 125 24.30 10.62 3.30
C LYS A 125 24.24 12.12 3.00
N LYS A 126 23.57 12.55 1.93
CA LYS A 126 23.37 13.99 1.65
C LYS A 126 22.24 14.59 2.50
N ILE A 127 21.23 13.79 2.82
CA ILE A 127 20.04 14.21 3.59
C ILE A 127 20.34 14.21 5.08
N ILE A 128 21.13 13.22 5.56
CA ILE A 128 21.49 13.09 6.98
C ILE A 128 22.49 14.20 7.37
N PRO A 129 22.21 14.97 8.45
CA PRO A 129 23.12 15.98 8.96
C PRO A 129 24.52 15.42 9.27
N PHE A 130 25.56 16.21 9.01
CA PHE A 130 26.97 15.83 9.18
C PHE A 130 27.31 15.25 10.56
N GLN A 131 26.67 15.76 11.62
CA GLN A 131 26.85 15.30 13.01
C GLN A 131 26.46 13.81 13.21
N TRP A 132 25.42 13.35 12.53
CA TRP A 132 24.94 11.95 12.61
C TRP A 132 25.78 11.02 11.73
N ARG A 133 26.39 11.55 10.65
CA ARG A 133 27.21 10.79 9.71
C ARG A 133 28.51 10.27 10.36
N ASN A 134 29.12 11.07 11.22
CA ASN A 134 30.38 10.69 11.88
C ASN A 134 30.19 9.65 12.99
N LYS A 135 29.03 9.67 13.67
CA LYS A 135 28.72 8.69 14.70
C LYS A 135 28.48 7.28 14.12
N HIS A 136 28.05 7.17 12.87
CA HIS A 136 27.77 5.89 12.21
C HIS A 136 29.03 5.23 11.62
N ASN A 137 30.07 5.98 11.26
CA ASN A 137 31.30 5.41 10.73
C ASN A 137 32.08 4.56 11.76
N SER A 138 31.84 4.77 13.04
CA SER A 138 32.45 3.99 14.14
C SER A 138 31.73 2.68 14.44
N LEU A 139 30.52 2.45 13.86
CA LEU A 139 29.69 1.27 14.13
C LEU A 139 29.73 0.23 13.00
N VAL A 140 30.56 0.41 11.97
CA VAL A 140 30.73 -0.59 10.92
C VAL A 140 31.54 -1.75 11.47
N VAL A 141 30.87 -2.62 12.22
CA VAL A 141 31.41 -3.92 12.61
C VAL A 141 31.52 -4.77 11.33
N HIS A 142 32.73 -5.03 10.88
CA HIS A 142 33.02 -6.01 9.84
C HIS A 142 32.64 -7.40 10.37
N SER A 143 31.36 -7.75 10.30
CA SER A 143 30.92 -9.12 10.57
C SER A 143 31.50 -10.02 9.50
N LYS A 144 32.42 -10.93 9.90
CA LYS A 144 32.86 -12.03 9.03
C LYS A 144 31.62 -12.73 8.47
N ASN A 145 31.41 -12.60 7.16
CA ASN A 145 30.30 -13.22 6.46
C ASN A 145 30.45 -14.74 6.49
N SER A 146 29.89 -15.39 7.50
CA SER A 146 29.84 -16.86 7.54
C SER A 146 28.92 -17.34 6.41
N TYR A 147 29.36 -18.35 5.65
CA TYR A 147 28.52 -19.01 4.62
C TYR A 147 27.19 -19.49 5.19
N VAL A 148 27.16 -19.96 6.43
CA VAL A 148 25.98 -20.38 7.17
C VAL A 148 24.96 -19.24 7.26
N LYS A 149 25.38 -18.01 7.59
CA LYS A 149 24.50 -16.85 7.67
C LYS A 149 23.89 -16.48 6.30
N LYS A 150 24.67 -16.58 5.22
CA LYS A 150 24.17 -16.32 3.86
C LYS A 150 23.15 -17.35 3.43
N SER A 151 23.44 -18.65 3.67
CA SER A 151 22.51 -19.74 3.34
C SER A 151 21.21 -19.64 4.13
N SER A 152 21.28 -19.36 5.43
CA SER A 152 20.06 -19.19 6.26
C SER A 152 19.20 -18.02 5.78
N ILE A 153 19.80 -16.88 5.40
CA ILE A 153 19.07 -15.74 4.85
C ILE A 153 18.44 -16.12 3.50
N PHE A 154 19.16 -16.85 2.64
CA PHE A 154 18.63 -17.28 1.35
C PHE A 154 17.42 -18.20 1.51
N ILE A 155 17.53 -19.21 2.39
CA ILE A 155 16.42 -20.11 2.72
C ILE A 155 15.20 -19.32 3.24
N LEU A 156 15.42 -18.38 4.14
CA LEU A 156 14.35 -17.51 4.66
C LEU A 156 13.68 -16.70 3.55
N VAL A 157 14.45 -16.11 2.64
CA VAL A 157 13.91 -15.37 1.49
C VAL A 157 13.04 -16.27 0.61
N CYS A 158 13.56 -17.45 0.25
CA CYS A 158 12.79 -18.42 -0.56
C CYS A 158 11.50 -18.82 0.13
N LEU A 159 11.55 -19.11 1.43
CA LEU A 159 10.39 -19.48 2.23
C LEU A 159 9.33 -18.35 2.23
N VAL A 160 9.73 -17.12 2.51
CA VAL A 160 8.81 -15.96 2.51
C VAL A 160 8.19 -15.74 1.13
N VAL A 161 8.97 -15.89 0.05
CA VAL A 161 8.45 -15.72 -1.32
C VAL A 161 7.45 -16.82 -1.66
N ILE A 162 7.78 -18.09 -1.37
CA ILE A 162 6.90 -19.24 -1.64
C ILE A 162 5.58 -19.11 -0.87
N LEU A 163 5.66 -18.84 0.44
CA LEU A 163 4.47 -18.69 1.28
C LEU A 163 3.60 -17.51 0.84
N SER A 164 4.23 -16.40 0.46
CA SER A 164 3.53 -15.22 -0.05
C SER A 164 2.83 -15.50 -1.37
N ALA A 165 3.50 -16.17 -2.30
CA ALA A 165 2.94 -16.54 -3.60
C ALA A 165 1.78 -17.52 -3.43
N SER A 166 1.93 -18.55 -2.57
CA SER A 166 0.88 -19.53 -2.28
C SER A 166 -0.35 -18.87 -1.63
N ASN A 167 -0.15 -17.98 -0.66
CA ASN A 167 -1.24 -17.26 0.00
C ASN A 167 -2.01 -16.35 -0.99
N THR A 168 -1.29 -15.72 -1.91
CA THR A 168 -1.90 -14.91 -2.97
C THR A 168 -2.62 -15.77 -4.00
N ALA A 169 -2.04 -16.88 -4.42
CA ALA A 169 -2.66 -17.80 -5.37
C ALA A 169 -4.00 -18.34 -4.83
N MET A 170 -4.07 -18.70 -3.55
CA MET A 170 -5.33 -19.13 -2.90
C MET A 170 -6.41 -18.05 -2.94
N ARG A 171 -6.04 -16.77 -2.93
CA ARG A 171 -7.00 -15.67 -2.98
C ARG A 171 -7.65 -15.50 -4.36
N TYR A 172 -6.83 -15.61 -5.43
CA TYR A 172 -7.28 -15.29 -6.79
C TYR A 172 -7.66 -16.51 -7.62
N TYR A 173 -7.24 -17.71 -7.17
CA TYR A 173 -7.54 -18.97 -7.86
C TYR A 173 -8.25 -19.92 -6.86
N PRO A 174 -9.60 -19.95 -6.84
CA PRO A 174 -10.37 -20.76 -5.86
C PRO A 174 -10.04 -22.26 -5.90
N ASN A 175 -9.64 -22.79 -7.07
CA ASN A 175 -9.27 -24.20 -7.26
C ASN A 175 -7.80 -24.49 -6.88
N PHE A 176 -7.02 -23.47 -6.52
CA PHE A 176 -5.61 -23.67 -6.16
C PHE A 176 -5.52 -24.15 -4.71
N SER A 177 -4.94 -25.35 -4.53
CA SER A 177 -4.61 -25.91 -3.23
C SER A 177 -3.09 -26.12 -3.15
N PRO A 178 -2.37 -25.43 -2.26
CA PRO A 178 -0.94 -25.67 -2.08
C PRO A 178 -0.71 -27.03 -1.42
N TYR A 179 0.51 -27.54 -1.53
CA TYR A 179 0.91 -28.77 -0.82
C TYR A 179 0.57 -28.69 0.67
N ALA A 180 0.16 -29.82 1.26
CA ALA A 180 -0.28 -29.90 2.66
C ALA A 180 0.73 -29.30 3.66
N SER A 181 2.03 -29.44 3.39
CA SER A 181 3.11 -28.86 4.21
C SER A 181 3.09 -27.32 4.19
N ILE A 182 2.82 -26.71 3.02
CA ILE A 182 2.73 -25.26 2.87
C ILE A 182 1.47 -24.76 3.58
N GLN A 183 0.35 -25.45 3.41
CA GLN A 183 -0.90 -25.14 4.08
C GLN A 183 -0.77 -25.19 5.61
N LYS A 184 -0.16 -26.22 6.13
CA LYS A 184 0.11 -26.37 7.57
C LYS A 184 0.96 -25.21 8.10
N LEU A 185 2.03 -24.85 7.36
CA LEU A 185 2.91 -23.75 7.74
C LEU A 185 2.18 -22.41 7.70
N LEU A 186 1.39 -22.12 6.66
CA LEU A 186 0.57 -20.91 6.56
C LEU A 186 -0.41 -20.80 7.73
N ASN A 187 -1.07 -21.90 8.11
CA ASN A 187 -1.98 -21.92 9.25
C ASN A 187 -1.25 -21.65 10.58
N THR A 188 -0.02 -22.16 10.72
CA THR A 188 0.80 -21.95 11.93
C THR A 188 1.23 -20.48 12.08
N ILE A 189 1.60 -19.81 10.97
CA ILE A 189 2.07 -18.42 11.02
C ILE A 189 0.95 -17.38 10.91
N ARG A 190 -0.28 -17.82 10.56
CA ARG A 190 -1.46 -16.94 10.39
C ARG A 190 -1.74 -16.04 11.60
N PRO A 191 -1.68 -16.50 12.85
CA PRO A 191 -1.94 -15.65 14.03
C PRO A 191 -0.94 -14.51 14.18
N PHE A 192 0.26 -14.63 13.62
CA PHE A 192 1.31 -13.62 13.71
C PHE A 192 1.23 -12.56 12.60
N HIS A 193 0.31 -12.72 11.64
CA HIS A 193 0.13 -11.80 10.50
C HIS A 193 1.43 -11.49 9.73
N ILE A 194 2.38 -12.43 9.67
CA ILE A 194 3.66 -12.26 8.99
C ILE A 194 3.50 -12.24 7.46
N ILE A 195 2.55 -13.04 6.95
CA ILE A 195 2.23 -13.10 5.52
C ILE A 195 0.76 -12.76 5.34
N ASN A 196 0.52 -11.59 4.76
CA ASN A 196 -0.81 -11.06 4.50
C ASN A 196 -1.06 -10.88 3.02
N ASN A 197 -2.34 -10.92 2.64
CA ASN A 197 -2.79 -10.42 1.35
C ASN A 197 -3.02 -8.91 1.45
N TYR A 198 -2.31 -8.16 0.62
CA TYR A 198 -2.55 -6.73 0.46
C TYR A 198 -3.67 -6.52 -0.55
N GLY A 199 -4.42 -5.46 -0.40
CA GLY A 199 -5.50 -5.12 -1.32
C GLY A 199 -6.48 -4.16 -0.64
N LEU A 200 -6.10 -2.88 -0.59
CA LEU A 200 -6.95 -1.82 -0.11
C LEU A 200 -7.87 -1.36 -1.23
N PHE A 201 -9.08 -0.93 -0.85
CA PHE A 201 -10.06 -0.36 -1.77
C PHE A 201 -10.44 -1.29 -2.94
N SER A 202 -10.66 -2.57 -2.62
CA SER A 202 -11.06 -3.54 -3.65
C SER A 202 -12.37 -3.16 -4.33
N VAL A 203 -13.34 -2.66 -3.56
CA VAL A 203 -14.63 -2.17 -4.04
C VAL A 203 -14.78 -0.72 -3.65
N MET A 204 -15.28 0.12 -4.56
CA MET A 204 -15.54 1.53 -4.30
C MET A 204 -16.93 1.72 -3.69
N THR A 205 -17.00 2.52 -2.64
CA THR A 205 -18.27 2.94 -2.07
C THR A 205 -18.85 4.07 -2.93
N VAL A 206 -19.95 3.79 -3.65
CA VAL A 206 -20.58 4.77 -4.54
C VAL A 206 -21.67 5.61 -3.86
N ARG A 207 -22.08 5.22 -2.65
CA ARG A 207 -23.07 5.96 -1.85
C ARG A 207 -22.52 6.13 -0.44
N ARG A 208 -22.73 7.30 0.12
CA ARG A 208 -22.40 7.61 1.51
C ARG A 208 -23.70 7.72 2.31
N PRO A 209 -24.18 6.63 2.94
CA PRO A 209 -25.30 6.70 3.86
C PRO A 209 -24.87 7.48 5.11
N GLU A 210 -25.69 8.44 5.52
CA GLU A 210 -25.49 9.20 6.76
C GLU A 210 -26.60 8.81 7.75
N LEU A 211 -26.22 8.67 9.03
CA LEU A 211 -27.16 8.41 10.10
C LEU A 211 -27.63 9.75 10.64
N ILE A 212 -28.93 10.02 10.49
CA ILE A 212 -29.59 11.18 11.10
C ILE A 212 -30.20 10.69 12.42
N ILE A 213 -29.81 11.33 13.52
CA ILE A 213 -30.39 11.06 14.83
C ILE A 213 -31.42 12.13 15.13
N GLU A 214 -32.65 11.68 15.33
CA GLU A 214 -33.76 12.55 15.64
C GLU A 214 -34.28 12.30 17.05
N THR A 215 -34.82 13.30 17.70
CA THR A 215 -35.48 13.24 19.00
C THR A 215 -36.89 13.71 18.89
N SER A 216 -37.80 13.13 19.69
CA SER A 216 -39.21 13.54 19.80
C SER A 216 -39.62 13.52 21.26
N ASP A 217 -40.39 14.52 21.66
CA ASP A 217 -40.97 14.64 23.00
C ASP A 217 -42.33 13.94 23.09
N ASP A 218 -43.07 13.84 21.98
CA ASP A 218 -44.43 13.33 21.90
C ASP A 218 -44.60 12.10 21.01
N GLY A 219 -43.50 11.64 20.36
CA GLY A 219 -43.51 10.51 19.42
C GLY A 219 -44.12 10.82 18.05
N ASN A 220 -44.59 12.07 17.79
CA ASN A 220 -45.21 12.48 16.54
C ASN A 220 -44.34 13.44 15.73
N GLU A 221 -43.70 14.41 16.40
CA GLU A 221 -42.79 15.36 15.79
C GLU A 221 -41.37 14.99 16.10
N TRP A 222 -40.54 14.73 15.06
CA TRP A 222 -39.13 14.36 15.16
C TRP A 222 -38.26 15.53 14.74
N LYS A 223 -37.24 15.83 15.55
CA LYS A 223 -36.28 16.91 15.30
C LYS A 223 -34.89 16.36 15.22
N GLU A 224 -34.20 16.72 14.17
CA GLU A 224 -32.79 16.33 13.98
C GLU A 224 -31.89 16.93 15.07
N ILE A 225 -31.01 16.13 15.61
CA ILE A 225 -29.98 16.57 16.55
C ILE A 225 -28.76 17.03 15.76
N GLU A 226 -28.53 18.36 15.75
CA GLU A 226 -27.32 18.93 15.16
C GLU A 226 -26.13 18.71 16.10
N PHE A 227 -25.11 18.02 15.60
CA PHE A 227 -23.83 17.85 16.29
C PHE A 227 -22.90 19.02 15.94
N LYS A 228 -22.22 19.58 16.95
CA LYS A 228 -21.24 20.66 16.77
C LYS A 228 -19.89 20.13 16.31
#